data_317dff8617f7a14cfa9ffca5b8989654
#
_entry.id   317dff8617f7a14cfa9ffca5b8989654
#
_cell.length_a   1.000
_cell.length_b   1.000
_cell.length_c   1.000
_cell.angle_alpha   90.00
_cell.angle_beta   90.00
_cell.angle_gamma   90.00
#
_symmetry.space_group_name_H-M   'P 1'
#
loop_
_entity.id
_entity.type
_entity.pdbx_description
1 polymer ?
#
loop_
_entity_poly.entity_id
_entity_poly.type
_entity_poly.pdbx_seq_one_letter_code
_entity_poly.pdbx_strand_id
1 'polypeptide(L)'
;MRKFWDNSGNPTSITETRESAHLRPVPASLQIGTVTISPATVLAPMAGVTDTVFRRFIRNLGGCGLIMTEFTSADGVLRKKDQKAKRYLHFYEDEHPISAQLFGSDPKVMAEAARMVEGLGFDLVDLNLGCPAKKVVKCNGGSGLLRDLPAIGKIFEAVRAAVKIPFTVKFRAGWNDEEIVCVELEIGRAHV
;
A
#
# COMPACT_ATOMS: atom_id res chain seq x y z
N MET A 1 4.05 0.33 30.67
CA MET A 1 4.41 -0.32 29.40
C MET A 1 3.91 -1.77 29.47
N ARG A 2 2.71 -2.08 28.95
CA ARG A 2 2.18 -3.46 28.92
C ARG A 2 2.92 -4.24 27.84
N LYS A 3 3.51 -5.39 28.21
CA LYS A 3 4.14 -6.30 27.25
C LYS A 3 3.04 -6.98 26.43
N PHE A 4 3.17 -6.95 25.12
CA PHE A 4 2.22 -7.49 24.14
C PHE A 4 1.91 -9.00 24.28
N TRP A 5 2.63 -9.72 25.19
CA TRP A 5 2.58 -11.17 25.37
C TRP A 5 2.18 -11.62 26.80
N ASP A 6 1.54 -10.76 27.59
CA ASP A 6 1.11 -11.13 28.95
C ASP A 6 -0.29 -11.74 28.92
N ASN A 7 -0.34 -13.06 28.75
CA ASN A 7 -1.57 -13.87 28.73
C ASN A 7 -1.98 -14.37 30.14
N SER A 8 -1.74 -13.66 31.22
CA SER A 8 -2.16 -14.03 32.56
C SER A 8 -3.60 -13.60 32.91
N GLY A 9 -4.48 -13.51 31.93
CA GLY A 9 -5.92 -13.34 32.13
C GLY A 9 -6.65 -14.67 31.99
N ASN A 10 -7.28 -15.13 33.09
CA ASN A 10 -8.13 -16.31 33.15
C ASN A 10 -9.15 -16.32 31.99
N PRO A 11 -9.26 -17.39 31.18
CA PRO A 11 -10.26 -17.45 30.12
C PRO A 11 -11.64 -17.66 30.77
N THR A 12 -12.41 -16.62 30.96
CA THR A 12 -13.85 -16.73 31.11
C THR A 12 -14.39 -17.34 29.82
N SER A 13 -15.03 -18.49 29.96
CA SER A 13 -15.65 -19.28 28.90
C SER A 13 -16.55 -18.44 28.00
N ILE A 14 -16.05 -18.03 26.85
CA ILE A 14 -16.89 -17.59 25.75
C ILE A 14 -17.21 -18.83 24.91
N THR A 15 -18.20 -19.62 25.34
CA THR A 15 -18.92 -20.53 24.48
C THR A 15 -19.90 -19.72 23.65
N GLU A 16 -19.42 -18.85 22.80
CA GLU A 16 -20.15 -18.44 21.62
C GLU A 16 -19.90 -19.51 20.56
N THR A 17 -20.92 -20.28 20.24
CA THR A 17 -21.04 -21.01 18.98
C THR A 17 -20.91 -20.00 17.84
N ARG A 18 -19.67 -19.69 17.46
CA ARG A 18 -19.41 -19.13 16.15
C ARG A 18 -19.86 -20.19 15.17
N GLU A 19 -21.07 -20.03 14.60
CA GLU A 19 -21.37 -20.65 13.31
C GLU A 19 -20.13 -20.44 12.46
N SER A 20 -19.56 -21.52 11.98
CA SER A 20 -18.40 -21.51 11.12
C SER A 20 -18.76 -20.67 9.90
N ALA A 21 -18.45 -19.38 9.95
CA ALA A 21 -18.45 -18.57 8.76
C ALA A 21 -17.58 -19.35 7.79
N HIS A 22 -18.18 -19.91 6.73
CA HIS A 22 -17.46 -20.65 5.72
C HIS A 22 -16.40 -19.69 5.16
N LEU A 23 -15.19 -19.78 5.70
CA LEU A 23 -14.03 -19.05 5.18
C LEU A 23 -13.91 -19.46 3.73
N ARG A 24 -14.24 -18.56 2.81
CA ARG A 24 -14.01 -18.81 1.40
C ARG A 24 -12.54 -19.14 1.22
N PRO A 25 -12.18 -20.21 0.54
CA PRO A 25 -10.78 -20.54 0.31
C PRO A 25 -10.09 -19.37 -0.36
N VAL A 26 -8.86 -19.06 0.08
CA VAL A 26 -8.05 -18.06 -0.60
C VAL A 26 -7.87 -18.47 -2.06
N PRO A 27 -8.19 -17.62 -3.04
CA PRO A 27 -8.06 -17.97 -4.44
C PRO A 27 -6.59 -18.23 -4.79
N ALA A 28 -6.33 -19.13 -5.72
CA ALA A 28 -4.97 -19.44 -6.18
C ALA A 28 -4.33 -18.22 -6.88
N SER A 29 -5.15 -17.37 -7.49
CA SER A 29 -4.73 -16.13 -8.15
C SER A 29 -5.77 -15.04 -7.95
N LEU A 30 -5.34 -13.79 -8.10
CA LEU A 30 -6.19 -12.60 -8.03
C LEU A 30 -5.92 -11.75 -9.27
N GLN A 31 -6.99 -11.18 -9.85
CA GLN A 31 -6.89 -10.21 -10.92
C GLN A 31 -7.09 -8.79 -10.37
N ILE A 32 -6.13 -7.88 -10.62
CA ILE A 32 -6.24 -6.46 -10.32
C ILE A 32 -6.12 -5.69 -11.64
N GLY A 33 -7.24 -5.23 -12.18
CA GLY A 33 -7.27 -4.65 -13.51
C GLY A 33 -6.73 -5.62 -14.56
N THR A 34 -5.67 -5.26 -15.24
CA THR A 34 -5.00 -6.08 -16.26
C THR A 34 -3.93 -7.01 -15.70
N VAL A 35 -3.60 -6.92 -14.41
CA VAL A 35 -2.50 -7.65 -13.77
C VAL A 35 -3.00 -8.88 -13.03
N THR A 36 -2.45 -10.05 -13.37
CA THR A 36 -2.70 -11.32 -12.66
C THR A 36 -1.66 -11.51 -11.56
N ILE A 37 -2.13 -11.69 -10.34
CA ILE A 37 -1.29 -11.98 -9.17
C ILE A 37 -1.43 -13.44 -8.82
N SER A 38 -0.37 -14.21 -9.01
CA SER A 38 -0.34 -15.66 -8.77
C SER A 38 0.99 -16.07 -8.13
N PRO A 39 0.97 -16.70 -6.95
CA PRO A 39 -0.20 -16.92 -6.07
C PRO A 39 -0.80 -15.61 -5.58
N ALA A 40 -2.03 -15.64 -5.03
CA ALA A 40 -2.74 -14.45 -4.51
C ALA A 40 -2.12 -13.91 -3.21
N THR A 41 -0.84 -13.57 -3.27
CA THR A 41 -0.02 -13.07 -2.15
C THR A 41 0.75 -11.82 -2.55
N VAL A 42 0.99 -10.93 -1.59
CA VAL A 42 1.66 -9.66 -1.82
C VAL A 42 2.78 -9.46 -0.79
N LEU A 43 3.98 -9.15 -1.26
CA LEU A 43 5.05 -8.65 -0.38
C LEU A 43 4.76 -7.19 -0.02
N ALA A 44 4.38 -6.96 1.24
CA ALA A 44 4.10 -5.61 1.72
C ALA A 44 5.35 -4.70 1.67
N PRO A 45 5.19 -3.40 1.38
CA PRO A 45 6.29 -2.45 1.38
C PRO A 45 6.82 -2.24 2.81
N MET A 46 8.13 -2.38 2.98
CA MET A 46 8.82 -2.21 4.26
C MET A 46 10.07 -1.35 4.06
N ALA A 47 10.06 -0.13 4.61
CA ALA A 47 11.18 0.80 4.51
C ALA A 47 12.48 0.23 5.10
N GLY A 48 13.55 0.27 4.32
CA GLY A 48 14.85 -0.29 4.70
C GLY A 48 14.94 -1.81 4.59
N VAL A 49 13.92 -2.48 4.05
CA VAL A 49 13.87 -3.95 3.91
C VAL A 49 13.58 -4.37 2.48
N THR A 50 12.51 -3.85 1.87
CA THR A 50 12.08 -4.30 0.52
C THR A 50 12.82 -3.56 -0.59
N ASP A 51 14.15 -3.52 -0.50
CA ASP A 51 15.00 -3.13 -1.62
C ASP A 51 15.00 -4.19 -2.73
N THR A 52 15.60 -3.90 -3.87
CA THR A 52 15.56 -4.82 -5.02
C THR A 52 16.24 -6.16 -4.73
N VAL A 53 17.27 -6.20 -3.86
CA VAL A 53 17.95 -7.44 -3.50
C VAL A 53 17.01 -8.36 -2.72
N PHE A 54 16.34 -7.80 -1.72
CA PHE A 54 15.37 -8.55 -0.91
C PHE A 54 14.15 -8.97 -1.74
N ARG A 55 13.61 -8.09 -2.57
CA ARG A 55 12.46 -8.41 -3.43
C ARG A 55 12.75 -9.55 -4.39
N ARG A 56 13.92 -9.54 -5.06
CA ARG A 56 14.35 -10.63 -5.96
C ARG A 56 14.61 -11.93 -5.20
N PHE A 57 15.17 -11.84 -4.00
CA PHE A 57 15.32 -13.02 -3.15
C PHE A 57 13.95 -13.67 -2.84
N ILE A 58 12.95 -12.88 -2.44
CA ILE A 58 11.59 -13.39 -2.19
C ILE A 58 10.96 -13.94 -3.47
N ARG A 59 11.13 -13.28 -4.61
CA ARG A 59 10.64 -13.77 -5.90
C ARG A 59 11.22 -15.14 -6.24
N ASN A 60 12.53 -15.32 -6.05
CA ASN A 60 13.23 -16.59 -6.33
C ASN A 60 12.86 -17.72 -5.37
N LEU A 61 12.48 -17.41 -4.13
CA LEU A 61 11.92 -18.41 -3.21
C LEU A 61 10.54 -18.90 -3.65
N GLY A 62 9.85 -18.15 -4.48
CA GLY A 62 8.46 -18.43 -4.87
C GLY A 62 7.45 -18.04 -3.80
N GLY A 63 6.17 -18.27 -4.09
CA GLY A 63 5.08 -18.02 -3.15
C GLY A 63 4.67 -16.53 -3.01
N CYS A 64 5.23 -15.63 -3.81
CA CYS A 64 4.85 -14.22 -3.83
C CYS A 64 4.40 -13.79 -5.23
N GLY A 65 3.11 -13.46 -5.37
CA GLY A 65 2.51 -13.09 -6.65
C GLY A 65 2.69 -11.62 -7.02
N LEU A 66 2.75 -10.73 -6.06
CA LEU A 66 3.01 -9.29 -6.29
C LEU A 66 4.09 -8.80 -5.33
N ILE A 67 5.05 -8.09 -5.86
CA ILE A 67 6.10 -7.43 -5.09
C ILE A 67 5.84 -5.93 -5.06
N MET A 68 6.09 -5.28 -3.90
CA MET A 68 5.98 -3.82 -3.77
C MET A 68 7.32 -3.20 -3.42
N THR A 69 7.61 -2.03 -3.99
CA THR A 69 8.81 -1.25 -3.61
C THR A 69 8.68 -0.70 -2.19
N GLU A 70 9.77 -0.22 -1.62
CA GLU A 70 9.68 0.68 -0.46
C GLU A 70 8.85 1.92 -0.85
N PHE A 71 8.12 2.50 0.12
CA PHE A 71 7.37 3.71 -0.16
C PHE A 71 8.30 4.91 -0.39
N THR A 72 8.00 5.71 -1.39
CA THR A 72 8.79 6.90 -1.73
C THR A 72 7.91 8.16 -1.82
N SER A 73 8.52 9.31 -1.56
CA SER A 73 7.83 10.60 -1.64
C SER A 73 7.52 10.97 -3.08
N ALA A 74 6.26 11.28 -3.39
CA ALA A 74 5.86 11.79 -4.69
C ALA A 74 6.63 13.08 -5.06
N ASP A 75 6.77 14.02 -4.13
CA ASP A 75 7.63 15.19 -4.30
C ASP A 75 9.08 14.83 -4.61
N GLY A 76 9.62 13.84 -3.88
CA GLY A 76 11.01 13.42 -4.02
C GLY A 76 11.31 12.89 -5.41
N VAL A 77 10.44 12.03 -5.95
CA VAL A 77 10.67 11.42 -7.28
C VAL A 77 10.59 12.43 -8.41
N LEU A 78 9.80 13.50 -8.27
CA LEU A 78 9.70 14.56 -9.28
C LEU A 78 10.88 15.53 -9.24
N ARG A 79 11.61 15.64 -8.14
CA ARG A 79 12.78 16.50 -8.05
C ARG A 79 13.94 15.95 -8.89
N LYS A 80 14.44 16.74 -9.86
CA LYS A 80 15.53 16.32 -10.75
C LYS A 80 16.79 15.85 -10.00
N LYS A 81 17.09 16.44 -8.85
CA LYS A 81 18.32 16.19 -8.05
C LYS A 81 18.14 15.10 -6.97
N ASP A 82 16.93 14.60 -6.72
CA ASP A 82 16.69 13.60 -5.67
C ASP A 82 16.95 12.17 -6.19
N GLN A 83 18.23 11.84 -6.29
CA GLN A 83 18.68 10.51 -6.70
C GLN A 83 18.26 9.42 -5.72
N LYS A 84 18.09 9.78 -4.44
CA LYS A 84 17.68 8.82 -3.41
C LYS A 84 16.24 8.36 -3.64
N ALA A 85 15.30 9.29 -3.87
CA ALA A 85 13.90 8.94 -4.17
C ALA A 85 13.81 8.08 -5.44
N LYS A 86 14.55 8.43 -6.48
CA LYS A 86 14.58 7.66 -7.74
C LYS A 86 15.13 6.26 -7.57
N ARG A 87 16.12 6.07 -6.67
CA ARG A 87 16.69 4.74 -6.41
C ARG A 87 15.67 3.76 -5.83
N TYR A 88 14.66 4.22 -5.11
CA TYR A 88 13.57 3.37 -4.61
C TYR A 88 12.63 2.88 -5.72
N LEU A 89 12.65 3.53 -6.90
CA LEU A 89 11.87 3.11 -8.08
C LEU A 89 12.69 2.25 -9.05
N HIS A 90 13.90 1.80 -8.66
CA HIS A 90 14.67 0.87 -9.46
C HIS A 90 14.17 -0.56 -9.26
N PHE A 91 14.01 -1.30 -10.35
CA PHE A 91 13.67 -2.73 -10.36
C PHE A 91 14.28 -3.42 -11.57
N TYR A 92 14.28 -4.74 -11.55
CA TYR A 92 14.74 -5.60 -12.65
C TYR A 92 13.53 -6.32 -13.27
N GLU A 93 13.70 -6.79 -14.51
CA GLU A 93 12.65 -7.47 -15.27
C GLU A 93 12.07 -8.71 -14.57
N ASP A 94 12.88 -9.42 -13.80
CA ASP A 94 12.45 -10.60 -13.02
C ASP A 94 11.63 -10.26 -11.77
N GLU A 95 11.39 -8.98 -11.48
CA GLU A 95 10.56 -8.54 -10.37
C GLU A 95 9.07 -8.38 -10.74
N HIS A 96 8.68 -8.45 -12.03
CA HIS A 96 7.29 -8.37 -12.46
C HIS A 96 6.41 -9.55 -11.97
N PRO A 97 5.14 -9.32 -11.62
CA PRO A 97 4.50 -8.02 -11.49
C PRO A 97 4.97 -7.26 -10.25
N ILE A 98 5.23 -5.96 -10.42
CA ILE A 98 5.74 -5.07 -9.38
C ILE A 98 4.91 -3.80 -9.25
N SER A 99 4.67 -3.36 -8.01
CA SER A 99 3.98 -2.12 -7.69
C SER A 99 4.94 -1.11 -7.07
N ALA A 100 4.87 0.15 -7.51
CA ALA A 100 5.54 1.25 -6.82
C ALA A 100 4.63 1.88 -5.78
N GLN A 101 5.08 1.98 -4.52
CA GLN A 101 4.32 2.66 -3.48
C GLN A 101 4.77 4.10 -3.31
N LEU A 102 3.83 5.03 -3.46
CA LEU A 102 4.03 6.47 -3.27
C LEU A 102 3.36 6.97 -1.98
N PHE A 103 3.89 8.05 -1.42
CA PHE A 103 3.21 8.83 -0.39
C PHE A 103 3.31 10.32 -0.69
N GLY A 104 2.27 11.07 -0.33
CA GLY A 104 2.16 12.51 -0.53
C GLY A 104 0.75 12.95 -0.21
N SER A 105 0.51 14.26 -0.18
CA SER A 105 -0.79 14.89 0.16
C SER A 105 -1.31 15.84 -0.91
N ASP A 106 -0.50 16.20 -1.89
CA ASP A 106 -0.92 17.07 -3.00
C ASP A 106 -1.41 16.23 -4.17
N PRO A 107 -2.69 16.38 -4.61
CA PRO A 107 -3.26 15.58 -5.69
C PRO A 107 -2.52 15.73 -7.03
N LYS A 108 -2.03 16.94 -7.36
CA LYS A 108 -1.31 17.18 -8.63
C LYS A 108 0.05 16.51 -8.62
N VAL A 109 0.79 16.65 -7.52
CA VAL A 109 2.10 16.02 -7.33
C VAL A 109 1.97 14.50 -7.35
N MET A 110 0.93 13.95 -6.70
CA MET A 110 0.65 12.52 -6.70
C MET A 110 0.33 12.00 -8.11
N ALA A 111 -0.47 12.73 -8.88
CA ALA A 111 -0.81 12.39 -10.25
C ALA A 111 0.43 12.40 -11.17
N GLU A 112 1.30 13.41 -11.06
CA GLU A 112 2.54 13.48 -11.83
C GLU A 112 3.51 12.36 -11.47
N ALA A 113 3.67 12.05 -10.17
CA ALA A 113 4.50 10.95 -9.71
C ALA A 113 3.96 9.59 -10.19
N ALA A 114 2.65 9.41 -10.21
CA ALA A 114 2.02 8.20 -10.73
C ALA A 114 2.27 8.02 -12.23
N ARG A 115 2.19 9.10 -13.05
CA ARG A 115 2.57 9.04 -14.47
C ARG A 115 4.03 8.66 -14.66
N MET A 116 4.92 9.16 -13.80
CA MET A 116 6.33 8.78 -13.85
C MET A 116 6.49 7.29 -13.56
N VAL A 117 5.80 6.75 -12.55
CA VAL A 117 5.80 5.33 -12.20
C VAL A 117 5.33 4.47 -13.39
N GLU A 118 4.20 4.84 -14.01
CA GLU A 118 3.72 4.17 -15.22
C GLU A 118 4.74 4.23 -16.35
N GLY A 119 5.34 5.39 -16.59
CA GLY A 119 6.37 5.59 -17.61
C GLY A 119 7.67 4.82 -17.37
N LEU A 120 7.95 4.42 -16.13
CA LEU A 120 9.08 3.56 -15.76
C LEU A 120 8.79 2.07 -15.99
N GLY A 121 7.54 1.68 -16.32
CA GLY A 121 7.16 0.30 -16.61
C GLY A 121 6.66 -0.49 -15.40
N PHE A 122 6.26 0.13 -14.31
CA PHE A 122 5.60 -0.57 -13.20
C PHE A 122 4.23 -1.10 -13.63
N ASP A 123 3.86 -2.28 -13.09
CA ASP A 123 2.54 -2.88 -13.39
C ASP A 123 1.41 -2.21 -12.61
N LEU A 124 1.69 -1.71 -11.41
CA LEU A 124 0.74 -1.01 -10.56
C LEU A 124 1.38 0.21 -9.90
N VAL A 125 0.55 1.17 -9.53
CA VAL A 125 0.90 2.22 -8.57
C VAL A 125 0.08 2.06 -7.30
N ASP A 126 0.69 2.26 -6.14
CA ASP A 126 0.05 2.12 -4.83
C ASP A 126 0.22 3.37 -3.99
N LEU A 127 -0.81 3.76 -3.23
CA LEU A 127 -0.79 4.89 -2.31
C LEU A 127 -0.66 4.39 -0.86
N ASN A 128 0.31 4.95 -0.14
CA ASN A 128 0.50 4.69 1.28
C ASN A 128 -0.38 5.61 2.15
N LEU A 129 -1.39 5.04 2.78
CA LEU A 129 -2.24 5.68 3.80
C LEU A 129 -2.09 5.03 5.18
N GLY A 130 -1.02 4.26 5.41
CA GLY A 130 -0.86 3.51 6.66
C GLY A 130 0.38 3.87 7.49
N CYS A 131 1.38 4.53 6.92
CA CYS A 131 2.64 4.81 7.60
C CYS A 131 2.48 5.84 8.73
N PRO A 132 2.76 5.49 10.01
CA PRO A 132 2.65 6.41 11.14
C PRO A 132 3.95 7.20 11.40
N ALA A 133 4.96 7.04 10.57
CA ALA A 133 6.26 7.68 10.78
C ALA A 133 6.14 9.19 10.84
N LYS A 134 6.69 9.82 11.89
CA LYS A 134 6.58 11.28 12.14
C LYS A 134 6.96 12.12 10.91
N LYS A 135 7.98 11.71 10.14
CA LYS A 135 8.40 12.41 8.91
C LYS A 135 7.31 12.41 7.84
N VAL A 136 6.60 11.30 7.68
CA VAL A 136 5.53 11.14 6.68
C VAL A 136 4.29 11.92 7.11
N VAL A 137 3.88 11.75 8.37
CA VAL A 137 2.70 12.42 8.95
C VAL A 137 2.85 13.95 9.00
N LYS A 138 4.06 14.47 9.29
CA LYS A 138 4.34 15.92 9.26
C LYS A 138 4.13 16.55 7.88
N CYS A 139 4.28 15.77 6.81
CA CYS A 139 3.98 16.19 5.44
C CYS A 139 2.55 15.86 5.02
N ASN A 140 1.65 15.65 5.97
CA ASN A 140 0.26 15.21 5.76
C ASN A 140 0.14 13.95 4.88
N GLY A 141 1.17 13.08 4.86
CA GLY A 141 1.15 11.82 4.12
C GLY A 141 0.90 10.61 5.02
N GLY A 142 0.82 9.43 4.42
CA GLY A 142 0.64 8.18 5.16
C GLY A 142 -0.63 8.18 6.00
N SER A 143 -0.56 7.68 7.24
CA SER A 143 -1.73 7.62 8.13
C SER A 143 -2.29 8.99 8.51
N GLY A 144 -1.54 10.08 8.35
CA GLY A 144 -2.01 11.44 8.61
C GLY A 144 -3.20 11.84 7.74
N LEU A 145 -3.27 11.31 6.51
CA LEU A 145 -4.39 11.55 5.59
C LEU A 145 -5.71 10.92 6.03
N LEU A 146 -5.69 9.88 6.87
CA LEU A 146 -6.92 9.23 7.33
C LEU A 146 -7.86 10.14 8.14
N ARG A 147 -7.38 11.32 8.53
CA ARG A 147 -8.18 12.36 9.20
C ARG A 147 -8.90 13.30 8.22
N ASP A 148 -8.67 13.15 6.92
CA ASP A 148 -9.22 14.02 5.87
C ASP A 148 -9.62 13.19 4.64
N LEU A 149 -10.75 12.47 4.74
CA LEU A 149 -11.27 11.64 3.66
C LEU A 149 -11.56 12.45 2.38
N PRO A 150 -12.09 13.70 2.44
CA PRO A 150 -12.23 14.52 1.23
C PRO A 150 -10.91 14.81 0.51
N ALA A 151 -9.81 15.02 1.24
CA ALA A 151 -8.49 15.17 0.62
C ALA A 151 -8.02 13.89 -0.05
N ILE A 152 -8.26 12.73 0.57
CA ILE A 152 -7.97 11.43 -0.03
C ILE A 152 -8.74 11.25 -1.34
N GLY A 153 -10.05 11.56 -1.37
CA GLY A 153 -10.88 11.48 -2.56
C GLY A 153 -10.28 12.27 -3.74
N LYS A 154 -9.86 13.51 -3.51
CA LYS A 154 -9.18 14.34 -4.53
C LYS A 154 -7.88 13.71 -5.04
N ILE A 155 -7.11 13.05 -4.16
CA ILE A 155 -5.90 12.34 -4.58
C ILE A 155 -6.26 11.14 -5.43
N PHE A 156 -7.27 10.37 -5.06
CA PHE A 156 -7.74 9.20 -5.82
C PHE A 156 -8.18 9.59 -7.22
N GLU A 157 -9.05 10.60 -7.33
CA GLU A 157 -9.50 11.14 -8.62
C GLU A 157 -8.33 11.58 -9.50
N ALA A 158 -7.39 12.36 -8.93
CA ALA A 158 -6.25 12.88 -9.66
C ALA A 158 -5.31 11.77 -10.15
N VAL A 159 -5.01 10.79 -9.30
CA VAL A 159 -4.16 9.65 -9.66
C VAL A 159 -4.86 8.77 -10.68
N ARG A 160 -6.15 8.42 -10.46
CA ARG A 160 -6.90 7.57 -11.39
C ARG A 160 -6.99 8.18 -12.79
N ALA A 161 -7.24 9.49 -12.88
CA ALA A 161 -7.27 10.21 -14.15
C ALA A 161 -5.89 10.30 -14.83
N ALA A 162 -4.81 10.11 -14.09
CA ALA A 162 -3.45 10.31 -14.59
C ALA A 162 -2.83 9.07 -15.21
N VAL A 163 -3.23 7.85 -14.81
CA VAL A 163 -2.60 6.59 -15.22
C VAL A 163 -3.61 5.59 -15.78
N LYS A 164 -3.13 4.64 -16.59
CA LYS A 164 -3.93 3.53 -17.13
C LYS A 164 -3.71 2.23 -16.35
N ILE A 165 -2.53 2.06 -15.76
CA ILE A 165 -2.21 0.91 -14.91
C ILE A 165 -3.14 0.87 -13.68
N PRO A 166 -3.34 -0.31 -13.07
CA PRO A 166 -4.09 -0.41 -11.83
C PRO A 166 -3.53 0.48 -10.72
N PHE A 167 -4.44 1.12 -10.00
CA PHE A 167 -4.15 1.94 -8.84
C PHE A 167 -4.72 1.29 -7.59
N THR A 168 -3.86 1.05 -6.60
CA THR A 168 -4.21 0.42 -5.32
C THR A 168 -3.87 1.33 -4.15
N VAL A 169 -4.41 1.01 -3.00
CA VAL A 169 -4.19 1.78 -1.77
C VAL A 169 -3.93 0.83 -0.61
N LYS A 170 -2.84 1.07 0.13
CA LYS A 170 -2.56 0.36 1.37
C LYS A 170 -2.84 1.28 2.56
N PHE A 171 -3.80 0.93 3.40
CA PHE A 171 -4.23 1.72 4.54
C PHE A 171 -4.33 0.88 5.82
N ARG A 172 -4.61 1.53 6.93
CA ARG A 172 -4.91 0.94 8.24
C ARG A 172 -6.35 1.24 8.61
N ALA A 173 -6.88 0.56 9.63
CA ALA A 173 -8.27 0.70 10.05
C ALA A 173 -8.72 2.15 10.31
N GLY A 174 -7.83 2.96 10.88
CA GLY A 174 -8.10 4.37 11.14
C GLY A 174 -6.85 5.12 11.61
N TRP A 175 -7.01 6.38 11.97
CA TRP A 175 -5.94 7.19 12.55
C TRP A 175 -5.56 6.69 13.96
N ASN A 176 -6.56 6.38 14.77
CA ASN A 176 -6.46 5.81 16.11
C ASN A 176 -7.67 4.89 16.37
N ASP A 177 -7.83 4.36 17.57
CA ASP A 177 -8.89 3.41 17.91
C ASP A 177 -10.29 4.06 17.97
N GLU A 178 -10.36 5.38 18.06
CA GLU A 178 -11.59 6.17 18.09
C GLU A 178 -12.00 6.67 16.69
N GLU A 179 -11.02 6.82 15.79
CA GLU A 179 -11.19 7.32 14.43
C GLU A 179 -10.97 6.18 13.41
N ILE A 180 -11.90 5.22 13.38
CA ILE A 180 -11.90 4.10 12.44
C ILE A 180 -12.65 4.52 11.18
N VAL A 181 -11.94 4.57 10.03
CA VAL A 181 -12.47 5.08 8.75
C VAL A 181 -12.31 4.10 7.59
N CYS A 182 -11.85 2.88 7.84
CA CYS A 182 -11.52 1.93 6.78
C CYS A 182 -12.72 1.56 5.90
N VAL A 183 -13.92 1.47 6.45
CA VAL A 183 -15.14 1.13 5.69
C VAL A 183 -15.52 2.28 4.76
N GLU A 184 -15.52 3.52 5.27
CA GLU A 184 -15.83 4.72 4.48
C GLU A 184 -14.81 4.93 3.37
N LEU A 185 -13.52 4.70 3.67
CA LEU A 185 -12.44 4.79 2.72
C LEU A 185 -12.57 3.75 1.60
N GLU A 186 -12.93 2.51 1.93
CA GLU A 186 -13.12 1.43 0.96
C GLU A 186 -14.32 1.72 0.03
N ILE A 187 -15.44 2.20 0.58
CA ILE A 187 -16.61 2.61 -0.21
C ILE A 187 -16.25 3.78 -1.14
N GLY A 188 -15.54 4.81 -0.62
CA GLY A 188 -15.09 5.95 -1.41
C GLY A 188 -14.21 5.55 -2.58
N ARG A 189 -13.36 4.55 -2.40
CA ARG A 189 -12.49 4.01 -3.46
C ARG A 189 -13.28 3.37 -4.61
N ALA A 190 -14.43 2.78 -4.33
CA ALA A 190 -15.26 2.11 -5.34
C ALA A 190 -15.90 3.09 -6.35
N HIS A 191 -15.90 4.38 -6.06
CA HIS A 191 -16.53 5.42 -6.88
C HIS A 191 -15.54 6.26 -7.71
N VAL A 192 -14.24 5.90 -7.74
CA VAL A 192 -13.17 6.65 -8.43
C VAL A 192 -12.63 5.92 -9.67
#